data_78073fd64cf0b29513296c1640221391
#
_entry.id   78073fd64cf0b29513296c1640221391
#
_cell.length_a   1.000
_cell.length_b   1.000
_cell.length_c   1.000
_cell.angle_alpha   90.00
_cell.angle_beta   90.00
_cell.angle_gamma   90.00
#
_symmetry.space_group_name_H-M   'P 1'
#
loop_
_entity.id
_entity.type
_entity.pdbx_description
1 polymer ?
#
loop_
_entity_poly.entity_id
_entity_poly.type
_entity_poly.pdbx_seq_one_letter_code
_entity_poly.pdbx_strand_id
1 'polypeptide(L)'
;MATHPSIASSSRTANVHSWDELNALDASTETIIVADGSCNNGGVTKLVLSRFENLTSLIVGDNCFRYVTTMNVVEMDNLESIRIGMHSFGNYEEADYSFSVKNCSSLKELRIAPDSFGRWNFTEFENLPSLEMIQIGYMHSYDGSNFNSASLELKSE
;
A
#
# COMPACT_ATOMS: atom_id res chain seq x y z
N MET A 1 -16.36 10.65 -43.99
CA MET A 1 -15.64 9.81 -43.03
C MET A 1 -15.37 10.64 -41.79
N ALA A 2 -16.13 10.41 -40.72
CA ALA A 2 -15.94 11.12 -39.47
C ALA A 2 -14.84 10.42 -38.68
N THR A 3 -13.69 11.08 -38.50
CA THR A 3 -12.65 10.62 -37.62
C THR A 3 -13.12 10.86 -36.18
N HIS A 4 -13.41 9.78 -35.44
CA HIS A 4 -13.57 9.87 -33.99
C HIS A 4 -12.24 10.29 -33.37
N PRO A 5 -12.20 11.38 -32.58
CA PRO A 5 -11.01 11.68 -31.81
C PRO A 5 -10.83 10.51 -30.82
N SER A 6 -9.69 9.82 -30.89
CA SER A 6 -9.31 8.88 -29.84
C SER A 6 -9.12 9.73 -28.56
N ILE A 7 -10.03 9.54 -27.60
CA ILE A 7 -9.85 10.07 -26.26
C ILE A 7 -8.70 9.28 -25.67
N ALA A 8 -7.51 9.91 -25.61
CA ALA A 8 -6.42 9.37 -24.81
C ALA A 8 -6.96 9.27 -23.39
N SER A 9 -7.06 8.06 -22.84
CA SER A 9 -7.44 7.85 -21.47
C SER A 9 -6.35 8.49 -20.60
N SER A 10 -6.63 9.68 -20.01
CA SER A 10 -5.78 10.25 -18.98
C SER A 10 -5.82 9.29 -17.79
N SER A 11 -4.65 8.83 -17.30
CA SER A 11 -4.57 8.02 -16.08
C SER A 11 -5.31 8.72 -14.94
N ARG A 12 -6.16 7.98 -14.22
CA ARG A 12 -6.97 8.54 -13.13
C ARG A 12 -6.16 8.52 -11.85
N THR A 13 -5.41 9.61 -11.63
CA THR A 13 -4.61 9.83 -10.43
C THR A 13 -5.40 10.64 -9.41
N ALA A 14 -5.47 10.14 -8.20
CA ALA A 14 -6.09 10.79 -7.06
C ALA A 14 -5.05 11.14 -5.99
N ASN A 15 -5.06 12.41 -5.54
CA ASN A 15 -4.32 12.86 -4.36
C ASN A 15 -5.26 12.85 -3.16
N VAL A 16 -4.83 12.24 -2.06
CA VAL A 16 -5.64 11.97 -0.87
C VAL A 16 -5.00 12.59 0.36
N HIS A 17 -5.76 13.38 1.11
CA HIS A 17 -5.33 14.05 2.34
C HIS A 17 -6.13 13.59 3.58
N SER A 18 -7.15 12.77 3.41
CA SER A 18 -7.99 12.27 4.49
C SER A 18 -8.64 10.93 4.15
N TRP A 19 -9.19 10.26 5.18
CA TRP A 19 -10.00 9.07 5.00
C TRP A 19 -11.27 9.35 4.18
N ASP A 20 -11.88 10.52 4.37
CA ASP A 20 -13.10 10.88 3.63
C ASP A 20 -12.81 11.04 2.14
N GLU A 21 -11.69 11.66 1.78
CA GLU A 21 -11.23 11.75 0.40
C GLU A 21 -10.93 10.36 -0.18
N LEU A 22 -10.21 9.49 0.56
CA LEU A 22 -9.93 8.13 0.13
C LEU A 22 -11.23 7.35 -0.12
N ASN A 23 -12.18 7.44 0.81
CA ASN A 23 -13.46 6.74 0.70
C ASN A 23 -14.36 7.27 -0.42
N ALA A 24 -14.21 8.54 -0.80
CA ALA A 24 -14.95 9.17 -1.87
C ALA A 24 -14.40 8.89 -3.28
N LEU A 25 -13.22 8.25 -3.39
CA LEU A 25 -12.62 7.96 -4.69
C LEU A 25 -13.50 7.01 -5.51
N ASP A 26 -13.54 7.27 -6.81
CA ASP A 26 -14.16 6.38 -7.79
C ASP A 26 -13.39 5.06 -7.89
N ALA A 27 -14.11 3.95 -8.05
CA ALA A 27 -13.53 2.62 -8.17
C ALA A 27 -12.61 2.45 -9.39
N SER A 28 -12.76 3.32 -10.41
CA SER A 28 -11.90 3.34 -11.59
C SER A 28 -10.57 4.09 -11.40
N THR A 29 -10.24 4.54 -10.17
CA THR A 29 -8.96 5.18 -9.87
C THR A 29 -7.80 4.24 -10.16
N GLU A 30 -6.80 4.72 -10.90
CA GLU A 30 -5.63 3.93 -11.32
C GLU A 30 -4.40 4.20 -10.46
N THR A 31 -4.27 5.41 -9.93
CA THR A 31 -3.17 5.78 -9.03
C THR A 31 -3.71 6.50 -7.81
N ILE A 32 -3.33 6.04 -6.63
CA ILE A 32 -3.63 6.71 -5.36
C ILE A 32 -2.34 7.24 -4.77
N ILE A 33 -2.31 8.54 -4.48
CA ILE A 33 -1.21 9.22 -3.79
C ILE A 33 -1.74 9.79 -2.49
N VAL A 34 -1.32 9.22 -1.37
CA VAL A 34 -1.65 9.69 -0.03
C VAL A 34 -0.60 10.69 0.41
N ALA A 35 -1.02 11.92 0.70
CA ALA A 35 -0.11 12.99 1.11
C ALA A 35 0.46 12.72 2.52
N ASP A 36 1.65 13.27 2.80
CA ASP A 36 2.31 13.14 4.10
C ASP A 36 1.39 13.53 5.26
N GLY A 37 1.45 12.78 6.35
CA GLY A 37 0.67 13.02 7.56
C GLY A 37 -0.83 12.73 7.44
N SER A 38 -1.27 12.09 6.37
CA SER A 38 -2.68 11.89 6.06
C SER A 38 -3.25 10.58 6.58
N CYS A 39 -4.58 10.51 6.64
CA CYS A 39 -5.33 9.32 7.03
C CYS A 39 -5.03 8.80 8.45
N ASN A 40 -4.75 9.71 9.39
CA ASN A 40 -4.41 9.41 10.78
C ASN A 40 -5.61 9.52 11.74
N ASN A 41 -6.79 9.10 11.33
CA ASN A 41 -7.98 9.06 12.18
C ASN A 41 -8.03 7.74 12.96
N GLY A 42 -8.06 7.83 14.29
CA GLY A 42 -8.05 6.66 15.18
C GLY A 42 -9.28 5.74 15.10
N GLY A 43 -10.35 6.17 14.44
CA GLY A 43 -11.54 5.34 14.23
C GLY A 43 -11.43 4.34 13.09
N VAL A 44 -10.39 4.42 12.25
CA VAL A 44 -10.22 3.56 11.07
C VAL A 44 -8.98 2.69 11.25
N THR A 45 -9.20 1.40 11.34
CA THR A 45 -8.15 0.41 11.63
C THR A 45 -7.82 -0.51 10.47
N LYS A 46 -8.59 -0.44 9.38
CA LYS A 46 -8.38 -1.31 8.20
C LYS A 46 -8.27 -0.49 6.93
N LEU A 47 -7.22 -0.75 6.16
CA LEU A 47 -7.09 -0.24 4.79
C LEU A 47 -7.54 -1.32 3.81
N VAL A 48 -8.64 -1.06 3.09
CA VAL A 48 -9.23 -1.96 2.10
C VAL A 48 -9.12 -1.33 0.72
N LEU A 49 -8.37 -1.97 -0.16
CA LEU A 49 -8.09 -1.50 -1.52
C LEU A 49 -8.82 -2.28 -2.61
N SER A 50 -9.43 -3.41 -2.28
CA SER A 50 -10.03 -4.35 -3.26
C SER A 50 -11.13 -3.74 -4.13
N ARG A 51 -11.74 -2.63 -3.72
CA ARG A 51 -12.74 -1.93 -4.54
C ARG A 51 -12.16 -1.16 -5.73
N PHE A 52 -10.84 -0.95 -5.75
CA PHE A 52 -10.15 -0.25 -6.83
C PHE A 52 -9.61 -1.25 -7.85
N GLU A 53 -10.49 -1.83 -8.64
CA GLU A 53 -10.14 -2.89 -9.60
C GLU A 53 -9.12 -2.46 -10.67
N ASN A 54 -9.05 -1.15 -10.96
CA ASN A 54 -8.11 -0.60 -11.94
C ASN A 54 -6.84 -0.02 -11.32
N LEU A 55 -6.64 -0.18 -9.99
CA LEU A 55 -5.48 0.39 -9.32
C LEU A 55 -4.19 -0.25 -9.84
N THR A 56 -3.29 0.59 -10.37
CA THR A 56 -1.96 0.19 -10.85
C THR A 56 -0.85 0.61 -9.89
N SER A 57 -1.06 1.70 -9.14
CA SER A 57 -0.04 2.24 -8.25
C SER A 57 -0.64 2.80 -6.96
N LEU A 58 -0.07 2.39 -5.82
CA LEU A 58 -0.32 2.99 -4.51
C LEU A 58 0.96 3.64 -4.01
N ILE A 59 0.89 4.95 -3.74
CA ILE A 59 1.97 5.73 -3.15
C ILE A 59 1.47 6.32 -1.84
N VAL A 60 2.07 5.93 -0.74
CA VAL A 60 1.78 6.45 0.59
C VAL A 60 2.92 7.34 1.02
N GLY A 61 2.61 8.57 1.41
CA GLY A 61 3.57 9.51 1.96
C GLY A 61 4.09 9.14 3.34
N ASP A 62 4.87 10.02 3.94
CA ASP A 62 5.42 9.84 5.28
C ASP A 62 4.36 10.06 6.38
N ASN A 63 4.49 9.36 7.50
CA ASN A 63 3.61 9.51 8.68
C ASN A 63 2.12 9.31 8.38
N CYS A 64 1.76 8.37 7.53
CA CYS A 64 0.39 8.06 7.16
C CYS A 64 -0.15 6.81 7.85
N PHE A 65 -1.48 6.70 7.91
CA PHE A 65 -2.17 5.50 8.38
C PHE A 65 -1.77 5.01 9.77
N ARG A 66 -1.50 5.93 10.68
CA ARG A 66 -0.96 5.62 12.02
C ARG A 66 -1.77 4.58 12.80
N TYR A 67 -3.10 4.59 12.66
CA TYR A 67 -3.99 3.72 13.44
C TYR A 67 -4.46 2.48 12.69
N VAL A 68 -3.97 2.26 11.47
CA VAL A 68 -4.30 1.06 10.71
C VAL A 68 -3.55 -0.14 11.29
N THR A 69 -4.30 -1.20 11.56
CA THR A 69 -3.79 -2.48 12.09
C THR A 69 -3.87 -3.60 11.07
N THR A 70 -4.64 -3.41 10.00
CA THR A 70 -4.80 -4.41 8.96
C THR A 70 -4.70 -3.79 7.57
N MET A 71 -3.78 -4.29 6.76
CA MET A 71 -3.67 -3.96 5.35
C MET A 71 -3.60 -5.26 4.54
N ASN A 72 -4.64 -5.51 3.75
CA ASN A 72 -4.71 -6.67 2.87
C ASN A 72 -4.79 -6.22 1.42
N VAL A 73 -3.84 -6.65 0.62
CA VAL A 73 -3.75 -6.45 -0.82
C VAL A 73 -3.89 -7.82 -1.47
N VAL A 74 -5.10 -8.17 -1.89
CA VAL A 74 -5.42 -9.53 -2.34
C VAL A 74 -6.16 -9.47 -3.67
N GLU A 75 -5.71 -10.30 -4.62
CA GLU A 75 -6.35 -10.44 -5.96
C GLU A 75 -6.45 -9.11 -6.73
N MET A 76 -5.43 -8.24 -6.57
CA MET A 76 -5.36 -6.96 -7.29
C MET A 76 -4.48 -7.12 -8.54
N ASP A 77 -5.06 -7.69 -9.60
CA ASP A 77 -4.34 -8.11 -10.80
C ASP A 77 -3.73 -6.98 -11.63
N ASN A 78 -4.25 -5.76 -11.50
CA ASN A 78 -3.71 -4.59 -12.19
C ASN A 78 -2.65 -3.83 -11.39
N LEU A 79 -2.48 -4.14 -10.08
CA LEU A 79 -1.56 -3.43 -9.22
C LEU A 79 -0.10 -3.79 -9.58
N GLU A 80 0.68 -2.79 -9.98
CA GLU A 80 2.07 -2.95 -10.41
C GLU A 80 3.08 -2.51 -9.35
N SER A 81 2.72 -1.52 -8.52
CA SER A 81 3.63 -0.97 -7.51
C SER A 81 2.95 -0.53 -6.23
N ILE A 82 3.63 -0.78 -5.11
CA ILE A 82 3.29 -0.25 -3.78
C ILE A 82 4.53 0.44 -3.24
N ARG A 83 4.38 1.71 -2.84
CA ARG A 83 5.43 2.50 -2.17
C ARG A 83 4.89 3.10 -0.89
N ILE A 84 5.54 2.81 0.23
CA ILE A 84 5.17 3.28 1.56
C ILE A 84 6.27 4.18 2.09
N GLY A 85 5.91 5.40 2.48
CA GLY A 85 6.80 6.40 3.08
C GLY A 85 7.21 6.06 4.51
N MET A 86 8.11 6.87 5.09
CA MET A 86 8.67 6.68 6.43
C MET A 86 7.62 6.85 7.52
N HIS A 87 7.78 6.14 8.64
CA HIS A 87 6.92 6.22 9.83
C HIS A 87 5.43 5.98 9.55
N SER A 88 5.09 5.30 8.47
CA SER A 88 3.71 4.98 8.11
C SER A 88 3.30 3.63 8.70
N PHE A 89 2.02 3.46 9.00
CA PHE A 89 1.50 2.28 9.69
C PHE A 89 2.19 2.02 11.04
N GLY A 90 2.51 3.09 11.76
CA GLY A 90 3.37 3.09 12.95
C GLY A 90 2.61 3.17 14.27
N ASN A 91 1.51 2.45 14.47
CA ASN A 91 0.81 2.44 15.76
C ASN A 91 1.66 1.75 16.83
N TYR A 92 1.61 2.30 18.07
CA TYR A 92 2.36 1.81 19.23
C TYR A 92 1.46 1.12 20.27
N GLU A 93 0.18 0.94 19.98
CA GLU A 93 -0.75 0.23 20.85
C GLU A 93 -0.57 -1.29 20.74
N GLU A 94 -0.95 -2.03 21.78
CA GLU A 94 -0.98 -3.49 21.71
C GLU A 94 -2.20 -3.93 20.92
N ALA A 95 -1.96 -4.48 19.74
CA ALA A 95 -2.97 -5.03 18.85
C ALA A 95 -2.36 -6.11 17.94
N ASP A 96 -3.20 -6.90 17.32
CA ASP A 96 -2.77 -7.79 16.25
C ASP A 96 -2.68 -7.00 14.93
N TYR A 97 -1.47 -6.90 14.40
CA TYR A 97 -1.19 -6.20 13.16
C TYR A 97 -0.88 -7.18 12.05
N SER A 98 -1.59 -7.06 10.92
CA SER A 98 -1.39 -7.93 9.78
C SER A 98 -1.25 -7.18 8.46
N PHE A 99 -0.19 -7.49 7.73
CA PHE A 99 0.06 -7.05 6.37
C PHE A 99 0.16 -8.26 5.44
N SER A 100 -0.69 -8.32 4.44
CA SER A 100 -0.63 -9.38 3.45
C SER A 100 -0.73 -8.85 2.03
N VAL A 101 0.08 -9.39 1.14
CA VAL A 101 0.02 -9.15 -0.31
C VAL A 101 -0.03 -10.50 -1.00
N LYS A 102 -1.18 -10.81 -1.63
CA LYS A 102 -1.42 -12.15 -2.19
C LYS A 102 -2.10 -12.09 -3.55
N ASN A 103 -1.71 -13.03 -4.42
CA ASN A 103 -2.36 -13.24 -5.71
C ASN A 103 -2.46 -11.95 -6.54
N CYS A 104 -1.39 -11.15 -6.56
CA CYS A 104 -1.31 -9.92 -7.35
C CYS A 104 -0.42 -10.18 -8.56
N SER A 105 -1.03 -10.57 -9.68
CA SER A 105 -0.32 -11.12 -10.83
C SER A 105 0.59 -10.12 -11.56
N SER A 106 0.30 -8.82 -11.45
CA SER A 106 1.08 -7.75 -12.10
C SER A 106 2.04 -7.02 -11.18
N LEU A 107 2.07 -7.34 -9.85
CA LEU A 107 2.90 -6.61 -8.90
C LEU A 107 4.38 -6.84 -9.15
N LYS A 108 5.11 -5.76 -9.49
CA LYS A 108 6.54 -5.76 -9.80
C LYS A 108 7.40 -5.22 -8.66
N GLU A 109 6.86 -4.25 -7.91
CA GLU A 109 7.64 -3.49 -6.94
C GLU A 109 6.88 -3.30 -5.63
N LEU A 110 7.53 -3.63 -4.51
CA LEU A 110 7.10 -3.31 -3.16
C LEU A 110 8.23 -2.59 -2.43
N ARG A 111 8.04 -1.30 -2.11
CA ARG A 111 9.00 -0.50 -1.35
C ARG A 111 8.38 0.00 -0.07
N ILE A 112 9.06 -0.26 1.04
CA ILE A 112 8.67 0.18 2.38
C ILE A 112 9.84 0.96 2.97
N ALA A 113 9.64 2.24 3.21
CA ALA A 113 10.64 3.11 3.82
C ALA A 113 10.87 2.77 5.31
N PRO A 114 11.98 3.26 5.91
CA PRO A 114 12.29 2.98 7.32
C PRO A 114 11.19 3.35 8.30
N ASP A 115 11.17 2.68 9.44
CA ASP A 115 10.27 2.90 10.58
C ASP A 115 8.77 2.75 10.26
N SER A 116 8.46 2.07 9.17
CA SER A 116 7.10 1.72 8.81
C SER A 116 6.80 0.28 9.21
N PHE A 117 5.56 0.00 9.60
CA PHE A 117 5.13 -1.31 10.10
C PHE A 117 5.91 -1.82 11.32
N GLY A 118 6.39 -0.95 12.19
CA GLY A 118 7.33 -1.29 13.26
C GLY A 118 6.88 -2.39 14.22
N ARG A 119 5.60 -2.44 14.56
CA ARG A 119 5.02 -3.45 15.48
C ARG A 119 4.15 -4.51 14.80
N TRP A 120 4.20 -4.57 13.49
CA TRP A 120 3.41 -5.54 12.75
C TRP A 120 3.98 -6.93 12.97
N ASN A 121 3.15 -7.82 13.49
CA ASN A 121 3.55 -9.16 13.94
C ASN A 121 3.28 -10.26 12.91
N PHE A 122 2.44 -9.99 11.91
CA PHE A 122 2.21 -10.90 10.80
C PHE A 122 2.41 -10.20 9.47
N THR A 123 3.30 -10.74 8.63
CA THR A 123 3.55 -10.24 7.27
C THR A 123 3.69 -11.42 6.31
N GLU A 124 2.87 -11.43 5.27
CA GLU A 124 2.83 -12.54 4.31
C GLU A 124 2.79 -12.03 2.88
N PHE A 125 3.70 -12.53 2.05
CA PHE A 125 3.71 -12.31 0.61
C PHE A 125 3.59 -13.67 -0.08
N GLU A 126 2.54 -13.83 -0.91
CA GLU A 126 2.18 -15.10 -1.50
C GLU A 126 1.75 -14.93 -2.95
N ASN A 127 2.23 -15.80 -3.82
CA ASN A 127 1.83 -15.86 -5.23
C ASN A 127 1.90 -14.51 -5.95
N LEU A 128 3.13 -13.98 -6.09
CA LEU A 128 3.45 -12.71 -6.75
C LEU A 128 4.37 -12.98 -7.96
N PRO A 129 3.85 -13.56 -9.03
CA PRO A 129 4.68 -14.12 -10.12
C PRO A 129 5.48 -13.07 -10.91
N SER A 130 5.04 -11.81 -10.89
CA SER A 130 5.73 -10.71 -11.59
C SER A 130 6.66 -9.91 -10.70
N LEU A 131 6.82 -10.31 -9.42
CA LEU A 131 7.57 -9.51 -8.44
C LEU A 131 9.07 -9.51 -8.77
N GLU A 132 9.59 -8.30 -8.99
CA GLU A 132 11.01 -8.05 -9.33
C GLU A 132 11.78 -7.48 -8.15
N MET A 133 11.11 -6.72 -7.26
CA MET A 133 11.76 -6.01 -6.17
C MET A 133 10.91 -5.97 -4.89
N ILE A 134 11.54 -6.35 -3.78
CA ILE A 134 11.10 -5.99 -2.42
C ILE A 134 12.22 -5.19 -1.78
N GLN A 135 11.93 -3.96 -1.35
CA GLN A 135 12.84 -3.12 -0.58
C GLN A 135 12.19 -2.76 0.74
N ILE A 136 12.82 -3.07 1.87
CA ILE A 136 12.36 -2.77 3.21
C ILE A 136 13.47 -2.02 3.95
N GLY A 137 13.21 -0.78 4.35
CA GLY A 137 14.18 0.09 5.02
C GLY A 137 15.30 0.58 4.12
N TYR A 138 16.35 1.17 4.74
CA TYR A 138 17.61 1.52 4.09
C TYR A 138 18.78 0.81 4.78
N MET A 139 19.80 0.46 4.01
CA MET A 139 20.99 -0.24 4.52
C MET A 139 21.90 0.63 5.44
N HIS A 140 21.55 1.87 5.70
CA HIS A 140 22.42 2.84 6.40
C HIS A 140 21.80 3.53 7.64
N SER A 141 20.60 3.19 8.07
CA SER A 141 20.04 3.74 9.31
C SER A 141 20.19 2.76 10.46
N TYR A 142 20.91 3.18 11.51
CA TYR A 142 21.10 2.37 12.73
C TYR A 142 19.81 2.16 13.53
N ASP A 143 18.72 2.85 13.19
CA ASP A 143 17.47 2.88 13.94
C ASP A 143 16.21 2.52 13.11
N GLY A 144 16.36 2.03 11.90
CA GLY A 144 15.22 1.64 11.07
C GLY A 144 14.50 0.39 11.60
N SER A 145 13.30 0.58 12.10
CA SER A 145 12.48 -0.45 12.76
C SER A 145 11.31 -0.90 11.90
N ASN A 146 11.57 -1.61 10.80
CA ASN A 146 10.51 -2.25 10.05
C ASN A 146 10.27 -3.67 10.59
N PHE A 147 9.01 -4.03 10.81
CA PHE A 147 8.62 -5.40 11.17
C PHE A 147 9.41 -6.01 12.34
N ASN A 148 9.75 -5.24 13.36
CA ASN A 148 10.60 -5.70 14.49
C ASN A 148 10.07 -6.93 15.23
N SER A 149 8.78 -7.18 15.16
CA SER A 149 8.11 -8.30 15.83
C SER A 149 7.46 -9.26 14.85
N ALA A 150 7.71 -9.11 13.55
CA ALA A 150 7.03 -9.86 12.52
C ALA A 150 7.74 -11.17 12.16
N SER A 151 6.92 -12.15 11.83
CA SER A 151 7.34 -13.26 10.96
C SER A 151 7.06 -12.88 9.52
N LEU A 152 8.07 -12.90 8.67
CA LEU A 152 7.92 -12.70 7.23
C LEU A 152 7.83 -14.06 6.55
N GLU A 153 6.72 -14.34 5.89
CA GLU A 153 6.55 -15.51 5.05
C GLU A 153 6.54 -15.12 3.56
N LEU A 154 7.39 -15.76 2.78
CA LEU A 154 7.39 -15.68 1.32
C LEU A 154 6.96 -17.05 0.77
N LYS A 155 5.84 -17.09 0.07
CA LYS A 155 5.29 -18.32 -0.51
C LYS A 155 5.15 -18.18 -2.02
N SER A 156 5.61 -19.17 -2.75
CA SER A 156 5.33 -19.32 -4.19
C SER A 156 4.73 -20.69 -4.44
N GLU A 157 3.75 -20.76 -5.32
CA GLU A 157 3.27 -22.03 -5.88
C GLU A 157 4.07 -22.41 -7.11
#